data_5895a3df72f266adbaa4d1450ac12e84
#
_entry.id   5895a3df72f266adbaa4d1450ac12e84
#
_cell.length_a   1.000
_cell.length_b   1.000
_cell.length_c   1.000
_cell.angle_alpha   90.00
_cell.angle_beta   90.00
_cell.angle_gamma   90.00
#
_symmetry.space_group_name_H-M   'P 1'
#
loop_
_entity.id
_entity.type
_entity.pdbx_description
1 polymer ?
#
loop_
_entity_poly.entity_id
_entity_poly.type
_entity_poly.pdbx_seq_one_letter_code
_entity_poly.pdbx_strand_id
1 'polypeptide(L)'
;MITKDGRDTPIEKLTAENYIVPTGEEKDYHAVIEVVQYDPKTGKRISRPRVQKFGKKIFEAHVADSLRKQGYTVTILHDPNVWLKEQAAKREQAAKEAAAAKAKADQEKFDAAVAAAVAKALAERDAAKAETEQAEPAKKPGRPANEKE
;
A
#
# COMPACT_ATOMS: atom_id res chain seq x y z
N MET A 1 -22.89 0.10 19.21
CA MET A 1 -21.68 -0.40 18.54
C MET A 1 -21.26 0.60 17.46
N ILE A 2 -20.00 0.93 17.40
CA ILE A 2 -19.48 1.94 16.45
C ILE A 2 -19.25 1.27 15.11
N THR A 3 -19.81 1.84 14.07
CA THR A 3 -19.56 1.42 12.68
C THR A 3 -18.47 2.26 12.03
N LYS A 4 -18.05 1.91 10.80
CA LYS A 4 -17.06 2.66 10.01
C LYS A 4 -17.43 4.15 9.85
N ASP A 5 -18.72 4.46 9.91
CA ASP A 5 -19.22 5.85 9.82
C ASP A 5 -19.23 6.58 11.16
N GLY A 6 -18.70 5.98 12.24
CA GLY A 6 -18.65 6.55 13.58
C GLY A 6 -20.01 6.67 14.27
N ARG A 7 -21.04 6.01 13.75
CA ARG A 7 -22.41 6.03 14.27
C ARG A 7 -22.72 4.76 15.04
N ASP A 8 -23.47 4.90 16.13
CA ASP A 8 -24.05 3.75 16.80
C ASP A 8 -25.11 3.10 15.91
N THR A 9 -24.80 1.92 15.41
CA THR A 9 -25.72 1.16 14.57
C THR A 9 -26.39 0.06 15.38
N PRO A 10 -27.72 -0.06 15.31
CA PRO A 10 -28.44 -1.15 15.94
C PRO A 10 -27.91 -2.50 15.42
N ILE A 11 -27.97 -3.53 16.29
CA ILE A 11 -27.46 -4.88 15.96
C ILE A 11 -28.15 -5.43 14.69
N GLU A 12 -29.43 -5.11 14.49
CA GLU A 12 -30.23 -5.52 13.33
C GLU A 12 -29.68 -5.03 11.98
N LYS A 13 -28.91 -3.94 11.99
CA LYS A 13 -28.34 -3.33 10.79
C LYS A 13 -26.86 -3.60 10.62
N LEU A 14 -26.26 -4.39 11.49
CA LEU A 14 -24.84 -4.74 11.39
C LEU A 14 -24.60 -5.73 10.26
N THR A 15 -23.63 -5.40 9.44
CA THR A 15 -23.12 -6.24 8.34
C THR A 15 -21.59 -6.38 8.46
N ALA A 16 -21.03 -7.34 7.77
CA ALA A 16 -19.56 -7.51 7.73
C ALA A 16 -18.83 -6.26 7.15
N GLU A 17 -19.53 -5.48 6.33
CA GLU A 17 -18.97 -4.29 5.68
C GLU A 17 -18.92 -3.08 6.60
N ASN A 18 -19.94 -2.91 7.46
CA ASN A 18 -20.07 -1.75 8.33
C ASN A 18 -19.63 -1.98 9.77
N TYR A 19 -19.35 -3.24 10.16
CA TYR A 19 -18.89 -3.55 11.51
C TYR A 19 -17.40 -3.23 11.68
N ILE A 20 -17.08 -2.53 12.77
CA ILE A 20 -15.70 -2.30 13.19
C ILE A 20 -15.41 -3.20 14.38
N VAL A 21 -14.35 -4.00 14.26
CA VAL A 21 -13.85 -4.81 15.38
C VAL A 21 -13.16 -3.87 16.36
N PRO A 22 -13.52 -3.90 17.65
CA PRO A 22 -12.84 -3.13 18.68
C PRO A 22 -11.35 -3.45 18.73
N THR A 23 -10.52 -2.44 18.94
CA THR A 23 -9.06 -2.62 19.02
C THR A 23 -8.69 -3.63 20.10
N GLY A 24 -7.87 -4.61 19.75
CA GLY A 24 -7.44 -5.70 20.62
C GLY A 24 -8.28 -6.97 20.53
N GLU A 25 -9.37 -6.95 19.78
CA GLU A 25 -10.24 -8.11 19.57
C GLU A 25 -10.10 -8.74 18.17
N GLU A 26 -9.09 -8.31 17.40
CA GLU A 26 -8.87 -8.74 16.01
C GLU A 26 -8.59 -10.24 15.86
N LYS A 27 -8.20 -10.89 16.96
CA LYS A 27 -7.98 -12.35 17.01
C LYS A 27 -9.25 -13.16 17.20
N ASP A 28 -10.36 -12.53 17.55
CA ASP A 28 -11.62 -13.19 17.82
C ASP A 28 -12.54 -13.09 16.60
N TYR A 29 -13.33 -14.16 16.38
CA TYR A 29 -14.39 -14.14 15.39
C TYR A 29 -15.60 -13.38 15.94
N HIS A 30 -16.19 -12.55 15.10
CA HIS A 30 -17.42 -11.86 15.43
C HIS A 30 -18.50 -12.23 14.42
N ALA A 31 -19.65 -12.59 14.92
CA ALA A 31 -20.78 -12.98 14.08
C ALA A 31 -22.09 -12.42 14.62
N VAL A 32 -23.01 -12.12 13.73
CA VAL A 32 -24.42 -11.89 14.07
C VAL A 32 -25.13 -13.21 14.00
N ILE A 33 -25.73 -13.62 15.11
CA ILE A 33 -26.56 -14.81 15.19
C ILE A 33 -27.99 -14.36 15.40
N GLU A 34 -28.85 -14.78 14.51
CA GLU A 34 -30.27 -14.54 14.58
C GLU A 34 -31.00 -15.87 14.71
N VAL A 35 -31.78 -16.01 15.78
CA VAL A 35 -32.67 -17.16 15.99
C VAL A 35 -33.93 -16.91 15.20
N VAL A 36 -34.19 -17.73 14.20
CA VAL A 36 -35.45 -17.67 13.45
C VAL A 36 -36.52 -18.38 14.24
N GLN A 37 -37.28 -17.62 15.04
CA GLN A 37 -38.45 -18.10 15.75
C GLN A 37 -39.68 -17.43 15.19
N TYR A 38 -40.74 -18.19 15.09
CA TYR A 38 -42.06 -17.68 14.67
C TYR A 38 -43.03 -17.77 15.83
N ASP A 39 -43.85 -16.73 15.99
CA ASP A 39 -44.96 -16.76 16.93
C ASP A 39 -46.01 -17.75 16.40
N PRO A 40 -46.34 -18.82 17.20
CA PRO A 40 -47.27 -19.83 16.75
C PRO A 40 -48.68 -19.31 16.53
N LYS A 41 -49.06 -18.16 17.13
CA LYS A 41 -50.40 -17.58 17.00
C LYS A 41 -50.51 -16.63 15.82
N THR A 42 -49.46 -15.84 15.55
CA THR A 42 -49.49 -14.77 14.54
C THR A 42 -48.68 -15.10 13.30
N GLY A 43 -47.86 -16.15 13.35
CA GLY A 43 -46.91 -16.50 12.29
C GLY A 43 -45.81 -15.44 12.08
N LYS A 44 -45.73 -14.45 12.94
CA LYS A 44 -44.71 -13.39 12.83
C LYS A 44 -43.38 -13.87 13.37
N ARG A 45 -42.33 -13.42 12.73
CA ARG A 45 -40.95 -13.71 13.15
C ARG A 45 -40.62 -12.98 14.45
N ILE A 46 -40.12 -13.74 15.46
CA ILE A 46 -39.67 -13.23 16.76
C ILE A 46 -38.14 -13.33 16.85
N SER A 47 -37.44 -13.11 15.80
CA SER A 47 -35.99 -13.18 15.85
C SER A 47 -35.38 -11.94 16.49
N ARG A 48 -34.43 -12.17 17.37
CA ARG A 48 -33.62 -11.12 18.02
C ARG A 48 -32.17 -11.33 17.65
N PRO A 49 -31.65 -10.53 16.71
CA PRO A 49 -30.25 -10.61 16.34
C PRO A 49 -29.35 -10.22 17.51
N ARG A 50 -28.26 -10.93 17.67
CA ARG A 50 -27.23 -10.64 18.67
C ARG A 50 -25.86 -10.82 18.08
N VAL A 51 -24.91 -9.96 18.47
CA VAL A 51 -23.50 -10.15 18.16
C VAL A 51 -22.92 -11.12 19.16
N GLN A 52 -22.30 -12.18 18.68
CA GLN A 52 -21.57 -13.14 19.48
C GLN A 52 -20.11 -13.18 19.05
N LYS A 53 -19.21 -13.16 20.05
CA LYS A 53 -17.77 -13.31 19.85
C LYS A 53 -17.42 -14.77 20.06
N PHE A 54 -16.54 -15.28 19.22
CA PHE A 54 -16.01 -16.63 19.33
C PHE A 54 -14.48 -16.57 19.34
N GLY A 55 -13.87 -17.26 20.29
CA GLY A 55 -12.42 -17.44 20.28
C GLY A 55 -11.97 -18.23 19.04
N LYS A 56 -10.80 -17.92 18.51
CA LYS A 56 -10.23 -18.52 17.28
C LYS A 56 -10.28 -20.06 17.24
N LYS A 57 -10.21 -20.72 18.39
CA LYS A 57 -10.26 -22.20 18.50
C LYS A 57 -11.68 -22.77 18.42
N ILE A 58 -12.70 -21.93 18.63
CA ILE A 58 -14.09 -22.38 18.79
C ILE A 58 -14.87 -22.13 17.50
N PHE A 59 -14.58 -21.03 16.80
CA PHE A 59 -15.29 -20.68 15.59
C PHE A 59 -14.57 -21.24 14.37
N GLU A 60 -14.99 -22.39 13.93
CA GLU A 60 -14.59 -23.00 12.67
C GLU A 60 -15.78 -22.97 11.71
N ALA A 61 -15.50 -23.11 10.41
CA ALA A 61 -16.56 -23.06 9.39
C ALA A 61 -17.71 -24.03 9.66
N HIS A 62 -17.42 -25.21 10.21
CA HIS A 62 -18.44 -26.20 10.56
C HIS A 62 -19.37 -25.77 11.68
N VAL A 63 -18.93 -24.86 12.58
CA VAL A 63 -19.79 -24.31 13.66
C VAL A 63 -20.86 -23.41 13.05
N ALA A 64 -20.48 -22.54 12.11
CA ALA A 64 -21.43 -21.69 11.39
C ALA A 64 -22.47 -22.54 10.65
N ASP A 65 -22.03 -23.60 9.98
CA ASP A 65 -22.91 -24.50 9.25
C ASP A 65 -23.81 -25.32 10.19
N SER A 66 -23.29 -25.73 11.34
CA SER A 66 -24.07 -26.42 12.36
C SER A 66 -25.19 -25.51 12.92
N LEU A 67 -24.87 -24.25 13.21
CA LEU A 67 -25.87 -23.29 13.66
C LEU A 67 -26.93 -23.01 12.58
N ARG A 68 -26.53 -22.91 11.31
CA ARG A 68 -27.46 -22.76 10.20
C ARG A 68 -28.42 -23.97 10.06
N LYS A 69 -27.88 -25.18 10.22
CA LYS A 69 -28.70 -26.41 10.24
C LYS A 69 -29.71 -26.47 11.40
N GLN A 70 -29.40 -25.82 12.51
CA GLN A 70 -30.28 -25.67 13.67
C GLN A 70 -31.32 -24.54 13.51
N GLY A 71 -31.36 -23.87 12.34
CA GLY A 71 -32.35 -22.81 12.06
C GLY A 71 -31.89 -21.41 12.47
N TYR A 72 -30.58 -21.23 12.79
CA TYR A 72 -30.06 -19.91 13.05
C TYR A 72 -29.61 -19.22 11.75
N THR A 73 -29.86 -17.93 11.63
CA THR A 73 -29.23 -17.10 10.61
C THR A 73 -27.89 -16.59 11.15
N VAL A 74 -26.79 -16.98 10.52
CA VAL A 74 -25.44 -16.61 10.95
C VAL A 74 -24.77 -15.77 9.88
N THR A 75 -24.47 -14.51 10.23
CA THR A 75 -23.67 -13.61 9.40
C THR A 75 -22.35 -13.33 10.08
N ILE A 76 -21.24 -13.65 9.43
CA ILE A 76 -19.89 -13.39 9.95
C ILE A 76 -19.57 -11.93 9.70
N LEU A 77 -19.32 -11.16 10.78
CA LEU A 77 -18.95 -9.76 10.73
C LEU A 77 -17.43 -9.58 10.61
N HIS A 78 -16.68 -10.46 11.26
CA HIS A 78 -15.22 -10.43 11.25
C HIS A 78 -14.65 -11.84 11.30
N ASP A 79 -13.81 -12.16 10.34
CA ASP A 79 -12.98 -13.37 10.33
C ASP A 79 -11.51 -12.94 10.47
N PRO A 80 -10.86 -13.29 11.59
CA PRO A 80 -9.48 -12.89 11.82
C PRO A 80 -8.49 -13.48 10.79
N ASN A 81 -8.81 -14.60 10.16
CA ASN A 81 -7.94 -15.17 9.12
C ASN A 81 -7.99 -14.33 7.84
N VAL A 82 -9.18 -13.84 7.46
CA VAL A 82 -9.34 -12.92 6.32
C VAL A 82 -8.65 -11.61 6.63
N TRP A 83 -8.92 -11.04 7.80
CA TRP A 83 -8.30 -9.79 8.25
C TRP A 83 -6.77 -9.87 8.26
N LEU A 84 -6.18 -10.96 8.80
CA LEU A 84 -4.73 -11.15 8.80
C LEU A 84 -4.14 -11.22 7.39
N LYS A 85 -4.80 -11.90 6.46
CA LYS A 85 -4.38 -11.95 5.05
C LYS A 85 -4.42 -10.57 4.39
N GLU A 86 -5.47 -9.81 4.63
CA GLU A 86 -5.58 -8.43 4.12
C GLU A 86 -4.50 -7.52 4.70
N GLN A 87 -4.21 -7.63 6.00
CA GLN A 87 -3.14 -6.86 6.64
C GLN A 87 -1.76 -7.24 6.08
N ALA A 88 -1.51 -8.53 5.85
CA ALA A 88 -0.28 -9.00 5.22
C ALA A 88 -0.13 -8.45 3.80
N ALA A 89 -1.19 -8.52 2.99
CA ALA A 89 -1.19 -7.98 1.64
C ALA A 89 -0.95 -6.46 1.60
N LYS A 90 -1.59 -5.70 2.50
CA LYS A 90 -1.37 -4.25 2.62
C LYS A 90 0.08 -3.91 3.01
N ARG A 91 0.68 -4.68 3.93
CA ARG A 91 2.08 -4.50 4.32
C ARG A 91 3.03 -4.81 3.17
N GLU A 92 2.76 -5.87 2.42
CA GLU A 92 3.57 -6.23 1.26
C GLU A 92 3.48 -5.17 0.16
N GLN A 93 2.29 -4.65 -0.10
CA GLN A 93 2.09 -3.57 -1.06
C GLN A 93 2.82 -2.30 -0.64
N ALA A 94 2.67 -1.88 0.62
CA ALA A 94 3.38 -0.72 1.16
C ALA A 94 4.91 -0.90 1.10
N ALA A 95 5.42 -2.10 1.36
CA ALA A 95 6.84 -2.41 1.22
C ALA A 95 7.32 -2.31 -0.23
N LYS A 96 6.53 -2.80 -1.19
CA LYS A 96 6.83 -2.68 -2.63
C LYS A 96 6.84 -1.21 -3.08
N GLU A 97 5.86 -0.43 -2.65
CA GLU A 97 5.78 1.01 -2.96
C GLU A 97 6.98 1.78 -2.36
N ALA A 98 7.34 1.49 -1.11
CA ALA A 98 8.50 2.09 -0.46
C ALA A 98 9.81 1.71 -1.15
N ALA A 99 9.97 0.45 -1.57
CA ALA A 99 11.13 -0.01 -2.33
C ALA A 99 11.22 0.65 -3.71
N ALA A 100 10.09 0.78 -4.41
CA ALA A 100 10.03 1.47 -5.70
C ALA A 100 10.35 2.96 -5.58
N ALA A 101 9.84 3.63 -4.54
CA ALA A 101 10.15 5.03 -4.26
C ALA A 101 11.64 5.24 -3.96
N LYS A 102 12.23 4.33 -3.16
CA LYS A 102 13.66 4.36 -2.86
C LYS A 102 14.51 4.15 -4.11
N ALA A 103 14.16 3.17 -4.95
CA ALA A 103 14.88 2.91 -6.20
C ALA A 103 14.84 4.12 -7.15
N LYS A 104 13.69 4.81 -7.26
CA LYS A 104 13.58 6.04 -8.04
C LYS A 104 14.47 7.17 -7.49
N ALA A 105 14.45 7.37 -6.17
CA ALA A 105 15.30 8.38 -5.53
C ALA A 105 16.80 8.08 -5.69
N ASP A 106 17.19 6.81 -5.64
CA ASP A 106 18.58 6.40 -5.87
C ASP A 106 18.98 6.58 -7.34
N GLN A 107 18.08 6.31 -8.29
CA GLN A 107 18.28 6.56 -9.70
C GLN A 107 18.44 8.07 -10.01
N GLU A 108 17.58 8.91 -9.45
CA GLU A 108 17.68 10.37 -9.59
C GLU A 108 19.01 10.92 -9.06
N LYS A 109 19.47 10.40 -7.92
CA LYS A 109 20.79 10.77 -7.37
C LYS A 109 21.94 10.33 -8.28
N PHE A 110 21.84 9.13 -8.84
CA PHE A 110 22.84 8.63 -9.77
C PHE A 110 22.87 9.47 -11.03
N ASP A 111 21.73 9.77 -11.63
CA ASP A 111 21.63 10.57 -12.84
C ASP A 111 22.15 12.00 -12.60
N ALA A 112 21.85 12.59 -11.44
CA ALA A 112 22.40 13.90 -11.06
C ALA A 112 23.93 13.86 -10.88
N ALA A 113 24.46 12.81 -10.29
CA ALA A 113 25.92 12.63 -10.15
C ALA A 113 26.62 12.45 -11.50
N VAL A 114 26.03 11.69 -12.40
CA VAL A 114 26.53 11.51 -13.77
C VAL A 114 26.51 12.84 -14.54
N ALA A 115 25.40 13.58 -14.46
CA ALA A 115 25.29 14.90 -15.11
C ALA A 115 26.35 15.89 -14.58
N ALA A 116 26.58 15.91 -13.28
CA ALA A 116 27.61 16.76 -12.67
C ALA A 116 29.04 16.36 -13.11
N ALA A 117 29.31 15.05 -13.19
CA ALA A 117 30.61 14.56 -13.65
C ALA A 117 30.87 14.90 -15.14
N VAL A 118 29.86 14.76 -15.99
CA VAL A 118 29.93 15.13 -17.42
C VAL A 118 30.14 16.62 -17.58
N ALA A 119 29.42 17.46 -16.83
CA ALA A 119 29.59 18.91 -16.88
C ALA A 119 31.00 19.32 -16.45
N LYS A 120 31.57 18.70 -15.43
CA LYS A 120 32.94 18.94 -15.00
C LYS A 120 33.95 18.55 -16.03
N ALA A 121 33.82 17.37 -16.65
CA ALA A 121 34.72 16.90 -17.70
C ALA A 121 34.69 17.80 -18.97
N LEU A 122 33.51 18.32 -19.33
CA LEU A 122 33.36 19.27 -20.41
C LEU A 122 34.05 20.60 -20.12
N ALA A 123 33.88 21.12 -18.91
CA ALA A 123 34.54 22.36 -18.48
C ALA A 123 36.07 22.23 -18.45
N GLU A 124 36.59 21.10 -17.98
CA GLU A 124 38.05 20.80 -18.00
C GLU A 124 38.58 20.70 -19.43
N ARG A 125 37.82 20.08 -20.33
CA ARG A 125 38.21 19.99 -21.77
C ARG A 125 38.21 21.36 -22.46
N ASP A 126 37.20 22.18 -22.17
CA ASP A 126 37.11 23.51 -22.78
C ASP A 126 38.19 24.45 -22.21
N ALA A 127 38.57 24.34 -20.95
CA ALA A 127 39.71 25.04 -20.37
C ALA A 127 41.04 24.61 -20.99
N ALA A 128 41.28 23.31 -21.17
CA ALA A 128 42.48 22.80 -21.84
C ALA A 128 42.59 23.23 -23.30
N LYS A 129 41.47 23.41 -24.00
CA LYS A 129 41.40 23.88 -25.37
C LYS A 129 41.74 25.38 -25.49
N ALA A 130 41.28 26.17 -24.50
CA ALA A 130 41.63 27.59 -24.44
C ALA A 130 43.11 27.82 -24.14
N GLU A 131 43.76 26.98 -23.32
CA GLU A 131 45.21 27.06 -23.10
C GLU A 131 46.02 26.69 -24.32
N THR A 132 45.58 25.74 -25.14
CA THR A 132 46.26 25.34 -26.38
C THR A 132 46.11 26.39 -27.49
N GLU A 133 44.98 27.10 -27.57
CA GLU A 133 44.81 28.21 -28.53
C GLU A 133 45.66 29.46 -28.21
N GLN A 134 45.97 29.69 -26.92
CA GLN A 134 46.86 30.77 -26.51
C GLN A 134 48.35 30.47 -26.68
N ALA A 135 48.70 29.21 -26.88
CA ALA A 135 50.10 28.77 -27.04
C ALA A 135 50.60 28.67 -28.48
N GLU A 136 49.79 29.00 -29.50
CA GLU A 136 50.34 29.09 -30.88
C GLU A 136 51.21 30.35 -31.01
N PRO A 137 52.55 30.21 -31.25
CA PRO A 137 53.39 31.34 -31.43
C PRO A 137 53.10 31.98 -32.78
N ALA A 138 52.89 33.30 -32.76
CA ALA A 138 52.70 34.12 -33.95
C ALA A 138 53.71 33.75 -35.06
N LYS A 139 53.24 33.25 -36.20
CA LYS A 139 54.03 33.03 -37.38
C LYS A 139 54.72 34.36 -37.81
N LYS A 140 56.03 34.42 -37.69
CA LYS A 140 56.83 35.54 -38.24
C LYS A 140 56.58 35.65 -39.72
N PRO A 141 56.34 36.87 -40.29
CA PRO A 141 56.20 37.07 -41.71
C PRO A 141 57.51 36.78 -42.40
N GLY A 142 57.45 35.94 -43.45
CA GLY A 142 58.60 35.56 -44.29
C GLY A 142 59.25 36.77 -45.00
N ARG A 143 60.54 36.78 -44.92
CA ARG A 143 61.44 37.72 -45.60
C ARG A 143 61.34 37.55 -47.14
N PRO A 144 61.15 38.62 -47.91
CA PRO A 144 61.09 38.49 -49.38
C PRO A 144 62.47 38.04 -49.95
N ALA A 145 62.44 37.10 -50.85
CA ALA A 145 63.58 36.67 -51.58
C ALA A 145 64.01 37.80 -52.57
N ASN A 146 65.25 38.18 -52.47
CA ASN A 146 65.86 39.14 -53.35
C ASN A 146 66.30 38.41 -54.66
N GLU A 147 65.78 38.86 -55.78
CA GLU A 147 66.32 38.55 -57.11
C GLU A 147 67.73 39.09 -57.23
N LYS A 148 68.61 38.32 -57.74
CA LYS A 148 69.63 38.75 -58.72
C LYS A 148 70.33 37.56 -59.34
N GLU A 149 70.28 37.58 -60.64
CA GLU A 149 71.17 37.22 -61.74
C GLU A 149 71.40 35.76 -62.02
#